data_e9ce9d423160a909cb681ee27a8f67ee
#
_entry.id   e9ce9d423160a909cb681ee27a8f67ee
#
_cell.length_a   1.000
_cell.length_b   1.000
_cell.length_c   1.000
_cell.angle_alpha   90.00
_cell.angle_beta   90.00
_cell.angle_gamma   90.00
#
_symmetry.space_group_name_H-M   'P 1'
#
loop_
_entity.id
_entity.type
_entity.pdbx_description
1 polymer ?
#
loop_
_entity_poly.entity_id
_entity_poly.type
_entity_poly.pdbx_seq_one_letter_code
_entity_poly.pdbx_strand_id
1 'polypeptide(L)' 'TKQLPRIFEKELHKTPSQFLLEYKMSRVRELLDETDMSVSEIADSLGFSNVDTMIKGFKKYAGITPGKYRKWDT' A
#
# COMPACT_ATOMS: atom_id res chain seq x y z
N THR A 1 -17.31 12.07 -2.38
CA THR A 1 -16.25 11.20 -2.84
C THR A 1 -15.79 11.51 -4.24
N LYS A 2 -16.70 11.89 -5.08
CA LYS A 2 -16.33 12.17 -6.44
C LYS A 2 -15.46 13.37 -6.56
N GLN A 3 -15.55 14.25 -5.65
CA GLN A 3 -14.74 15.44 -5.70
C GLN A 3 -13.34 15.22 -5.19
N LEU A 4 -13.17 14.19 -4.40
CA LEU A 4 -11.87 13.91 -3.84
C LEU A 4 -10.76 13.83 -4.86
N PRO A 5 -10.96 13.10 -5.95
CA PRO A 5 -9.86 12.96 -6.91
C PRO A 5 -9.39 14.29 -7.46
N ARG A 6 -10.30 15.18 -7.70
CA ARG A 6 -9.94 16.46 -8.26
C ARG A 6 -9.17 17.31 -7.27
N ILE A 7 -9.65 17.36 -6.04
CA ILE A 7 -8.98 18.11 -5.00
C ILE A 7 -7.61 17.51 -4.74
N PHE A 8 -7.58 16.20 -4.74
CA PHE A 8 -6.37 15.46 -4.49
C PHE A 8 -5.30 15.82 -5.50
N GLU A 9 -5.64 15.82 -6.76
CA GLU A 9 -4.69 16.15 -7.80
C GLU A 9 -4.15 17.56 -7.65
N LYS A 10 -5.01 18.47 -7.33
CA LYS A 10 -4.61 19.84 -7.20
C LYS A 10 -3.67 20.06 -6.03
N GLU A 11 -3.99 19.44 -4.92
CA GLU A 11 -3.26 19.71 -3.70
C GLU A 11 -1.94 19.00 -3.63
N LEU A 12 -1.89 17.78 -4.11
CA LEU A 12 -0.73 16.94 -3.86
C LEU A 12 0.30 16.95 -4.96
N HIS A 13 -0.08 17.31 -6.15
CA HIS A 13 0.86 17.40 -7.27
C HIS A 13 1.68 16.13 -7.44
N LYS A 14 1.05 15.00 -7.23
CA LYS A 14 1.78 13.75 -7.34
C LYS A 14 1.80 13.26 -8.76
N THR A 15 2.88 12.56 -9.11
CA THR A 15 2.94 11.93 -10.40
C THR A 15 1.99 10.75 -10.43
N PRO A 16 1.57 10.31 -11.62
CA PRO A 16 0.71 9.12 -11.72
C PRO A 16 1.33 7.90 -11.06
N SER A 17 2.64 7.75 -11.16
CA SER A 17 3.32 6.61 -10.55
C SER A 17 3.19 6.62 -9.03
N GLN A 18 3.38 7.77 -8.45
CA GLN A 18 3.27 7.90 -7.00
C GLN A 18 1.85 7.65 -6.53
N PHE A 19 0.91 8.15 -7.28
CA PHE A 19 -0.49 7.97 -6.96
C PHE A 19 -0.85 6.50 -6.98
N LEU A 20 -0.41 5.81 -8.01
CA LEU A 20 -0.68 4.39 -8.14
C LEU A 20 -0.01 3.60 -7.02
N LEU A 21 1.19 3.98 -6.66
CA LEU A 21 1.91 3.31 -5.59
C LEU A 21 1.15 3.44 -4.27
N GLU A 22 0.66 4.62 -3.99
CA GLU A 22 -0.10 4.83 -2.76
C GLU A 22 -1.39 4.03 -2.75
N TYR A 23 -2.02 3.92 -3.90
CA TYR A 23 -3.20 3.10 -4.00
C TYR A 23 -2.87 1.65 -3.69
N LYS A 24 -1.78 1.15 -4.24
CA LYS A 24 -1.37 -0.23 -3.99
C LYS A 24 -1.04 -0.44 -2.51
N MET A 25 -0.38 0.53 -1.90
CA MET A 25 -0.03 0.41 -0.49
C MET A 25 -1.27 0.39 0.38
N SER A 26 -2.26 1.16 0.02
CA SER A 26 -3.51 1.14 0.76
C SER A 26 -4.20 -0.23 0.64
N ARG A 27 -4.09 -0.86 -0.52
CA ARG A 27 -4.61 -2.22 -0.69
C ARG A 27 -3.81 -3.22 0.15
N VAL A 28 -2.51 -3.05 0.22
CA VAL A 28 -1.68 -3.91 1.06
C VAL A 28 -2.19 -3.86 2.50
N ARG A 29 -2.41 -2.67 3.00
CA ARG A 29 -2.88 -2.50 4.37
C ARG A 29 -4.23 -3.16 4.57
N GLU A 30 -5.11 -2.99 3.62
CA GLU A 30 -6.43 -3.59 3.67
C GLU A 30 -6.34 -5.11 3.76
N LEU A 31 -5.51 -5.69 2.91
CA LEU A 31 -5.36 -7.14 2.89
C LEU A 31 -4.70 -7.65 4.16
N LEU A 32 -3.79 -6.88 4.72
CA LEU A 32 -3.19 -7.25 5.99
C LEU A 32 -4.20 -7.26 7.12
N ASP A 33 -5.13 -6.33 7.08
CA ASP A 33 -6.17 -6.21 8.11
C ASP A 33 -7.26 -7.25 7.97
N GLU A 34 -7.66 -7.50 6.75
CA GLU A 34 -8.90 -8.24 6.52
C GLU A 34 -8.71 -9.68 6.09
N THR A 35 -7.51 -10.07 5.78
CA THR A 35 -7.25 -11.44 5.34
C THR A 35 -6.06 -12.01 6.06
N ASP A 36 -5.89 -13.32 5.93
CA ASP A 36 -4.73 -14.01 6.46
C ASP A 36 -3.65 -14.21 5.43
N MET A 37 -3.73 -13.51 4.32
CA MET A 37 -2.73 -13.64 3.28
C MET A 37 -1.35 -13.28 3.80
N SER A 38 -0.36 -14.03 3.38
CA SER A 38 1.00 -13.72 3.76
C SER A 38 1.46 -12.47 2.99
N VAL A 39 2.52 -11.83 3.49
CA VAL A 39 3.09 -10.67 2.84
C VAL A 39 3.43 -11.01 1.39
N SER A 40 4.00 -12.19 1.19
CA SER A 40 4.37 -12.66 -0.12
C SER A 40 3.15 -12.81 -1.05
N GLU A 41 2.10 -13.35 -0.52
CA GLU A 41 0.87 -13.54 -1.28
C GLU A 41 0.27 -12.20 -1.67
N ILE A 42 0.31 -11.25 -0.77
CA ILE A 42 -0.21 -9.93 -1.05
C ILE A 42 0.58 -9.27 -2.17
N ALA A 43 1.89 -9.37 -2.12
CA ALA A 43 2.73 -8.81 -3.15
C ALA A 43 2.40 -9.40 -4.51
N ASP A 44 2.23 -10.70 -4.55
CA ASP A 44 1.91 -11.38 -5.79
C ASP A 44 0.54 -10.97 -6.30
N SER A 45 -0.41 -10.87 -5.41
CA SER A 45 -1.77 -10.49 -5.73
C SER A 45 -1.85 -9.10 -6.34
N LEU A 46 -1.01 -8.20 -5.90
CA LEU A 46 -1.03 -6.82 -6.36
C LEU A 46 -0.07 -6.55 -7.51
N GLY A 47 0.63 -7.57 -7.98
CA GLY A 47 1.47 -7.43 -9.16
C GLY A 47 2.84 -6.85 -8.91
N PHE A 48 3.35 -6.96 -7.69
CA PHE A 48 4.70 -6.50 -7.42
C PHE A 48 5.71 -7.48 -8.00
N SER A 49 6.82 -6.95 -8.49
CA SER A 49 7.88 -7.78 -9.04
C SER A 49 8.46 -8.73 -8.02
N ASN A 50 8.59 -8.26 -6.80
CA ASN A 50 9.04 -9.10 -5.71
C ASN A 50 8.54 -8.51 -4.41
N VAL A 51 8.64 -9.30 -3.36
CA VAL A 51 8.08 -8.90 -2.07
C VAL A 51 8.91 -7.78 -1.44
N ASP A 52 10.19 -7.72 -1.74
CA ASP A 52 11.03 -6.66 -1.21
C ASP A 52 10.56 -5.28 -1.64
N THR A 53 10.20 -5.17 -2.89
CA THR A 53 9.70 -3.92 -3.41
C THR A 53 8.47 -3.46 -2.64
N MET A 54 7.58 -4.39 -2.38
CA MET A 54 6.38 -4.07 -1.61
C MET A 54 6.73 -3.68 -0.18
N ILE A 55 7.61 -4.42 0.44
CA ILE A 55 7.99 -4.15 1.82
C ILE A 55 8.58 -2.75 1.96
N LYS A 56 9.48 -2.41 1.06
CA LYS A 56 10.10 -1.08 1.11
C LYS A 56 9.09 0.02 0.89
N GLY A 57 8.22 -0.18 -0.08
CA GLY A 57 7.19 0.81 -0.35
C GLY A 57 6.22 0.96 0.80
N PHE A 58 5.83 -0.15 1.39
CA PHE A 58 4.90 -0.11 2.50
C PHE A 58 5.53 0.57 3.72
N LYS A 59 6.79 0.27 3.98
CA LYS A 59 7.46 0.88 5.11
C LYS A 59 7.50 2.40 4.94
N LYS A 60 7.74 2.84 3.72
CA LYS A 60 7.74 4.26 3.44
C LYS A 60 6.36 4.88 3.60
N TYR A 61 5.35 4.14 3.19
CA TYR A 61 3.97 4.62 3.26
C TYR A 61 3.43 4.62 4.69
N ALA A 62 3.63 3.55 5.40
CA ALA A 62 3.02 3.36 6.72
C ALA A 62 3.98 3.58 7.88
N GLY A 63 5.26 3.65 7.62
CA GLY A 63 6.24 3.84 8.67
C GLY A 63 6.76 2.56 9.29
N ILE A 64 6.14 1.43 8.98
CA ILE A 64 6.59 0.13 9.48
C ILE A 64 6.44 -0.91 8.38
N THR A 65 7.12 -2.03 8.54
CA THR A 65 7.01 -3.09 7.55
C THR A 65 5.67 -3.79 7.65
N PRO A 66 5.24 -4.45 6.58
CA PRO A 66 3.96 -5.16 6.60
C PRO A 66 3.93 -6.26 7.67
N GLY A 67 5.03 -6.94 7.86
CA GLY A 67 5.09 -7.97 8.89
C GLY A 67 4.90 -7.41 10.27
N LYS A 68 5.53 -6.29 10.54
CA LYS A 68 5.37 -5.62 11.82
C LYS A 68 3.97 -5.05 11.99
N TYR A 69 3.43 -4.56 10.93
CA TYR A 69 2.09 -3.99 10.96
C TYR A 69 1.08 -5.04 11.39
N ARG A 70 1.17 -6.23 10.81
CA ARG A 70 0.25 -7.30 11.14
C ARG A 70 0.43 -7.77 12.57
N LYS A 71 1.68 -7.88 13.00
CA LYS A 71 1.97 -8.30 14.34
C LYS A 71 1.47 -7.29 15.36
N TRP A 72 1.63 -6.05 15.03
CA TRP A 72 1.20 -4.97 15.90
C TRP A 72 -0.30 -4.98 16.07
N ASP A 73 -1.00 -5.28 15.01
CA ASP A 73 -2.44 -5.23 15.01
C ASP A 73 -3.08 -6.32 15.88
N THR A 74 -2.35 -7.38 16.13
CA THR A 74 -2.85 -8.38 17.04
C THR A 74 -2.53 -7.99 18.48
#